data_28aa89f2362cd79b74b91c2c325340dd
#
_entry.id   28aa89f2362cd79b74b91c2c325340dd
#
_cell.length_a   1.000
_cell.length_b   1.000
_cell.length_c   1.000
_cell.angle_alpha   90.00
_cell.angle_beta   90.00
_cell.angle_gamma   90.00
#
_symmetry.space_group_name_H-M   'P 1'
#
loop_
_entity.id
_entity.type
_entity.pdbx_description
1 polymer ?
#
loop_
_entity_poly.entity_id
_entity_poly.type
_entity_poly.pdbx_seq_one_letter_code
_entity_poly.pdbx_strand_id
1 'polypeptide(L)'
;MLAIDQGTKFYIKLNYPLSNFGTPAIIDWGFFKLLFVENKGMAMGAKLNDFLPFISDNTAKLILTIFRLIAIVGLGYWLWNSIKKQTHPLLNWALTLIFAGAIGNIIDSVFYGVIFSDSYGKVAEIFPEKGYAPLFYGHVVDMLQFPLVEWKWPSWIPWIGGEKYLFFQYIFNVADTAISTGVGILIVFNKKVFPKSI
;
A
#
# COMPACT_ATOMS: atom_id res chain seq x y z
N MET A 1 -2.24 -8.54 12.21
CA MET A 1 -1.86 -7.75 11.02
C MET A 1 -2.57 -6.40 10.97
N LEU A 2 -3.91 -6.35 10.88
CA LEU A 2 -4.65 -5.09 10.74
C LEU A 2 -4.35 -4.08 11.86
N ALA A 3 -4.35 -4.53 13.13
CA ALA A 3 -4.03 -3.67 14.27
C ALA A 3 -2.59 -3.12 14.23
N ILE A 4 -1.63 -3.92 13.76
CA ILE A 4 -0.24 -3.48 13.60
C ILE A 4 -0.15 -2.44 12.47
N ASP A 5 -0.79 -2.71 11.33
CA ASP A 5 -0.82 -1.78 10.20
C ASP A 5 -1.41 -0.42 10.60
N GLN A 6 -2.61 -0.42 11.15
CA GLN A 6 -3.28 0.80 11.54
C GLN A 6 -2.56 1.51 12.71
N GLY A 7 -2.06 0.75 13.68
CA GLY A 7 -1.31 1.32 14.80
C GLY A 7 -0.04 2.04 14.35
N THR A 8 0.73 1.45 13.43
CA THR A 8 1.93 2.09 12.88
C THR A 8 1.60 3.32 12.03
N LYS A 9 0.54 3.27 11.22
CA LYS A 9 0.06 4.39 10.41
C LYS A 9 -0.40 5.57 11.26
N PHE A 10 -1.20 5.30 12.29
CA PHE A 10 -1.63 6.32 13.25
C PHE A 10 -0.44 6.93 14.00
N TYR A 11 0.47 6.08 14.49
CA TYR A 11 1.66 6.57 15.20
C TYR A 11 2.48 7.51 14.34
N ILE A 12 2.78 7.13 13.10
CA ILE A 12 3.56 7.96 12.18
C ILE A 12 2.83 9.27 11.88
N LYS A 13 1.56 9.21 11.54
CA LYS A 13 0.77 10.38 11.13
C LYS A 13 0.60 11.40 12.26
N LEU A 14 0.54 10.95 13.51
CA LEU A 14 0.37 11.80 14.70
C LEU A 14 1.67 12.26 15.33
N ASN A 15 2.84 11.82 14.86
CA ASN A 15 4.11 12.19 15.45
C ASN A 15 5.10 12.81 14.46
N TYR A 16 4.87 12.66 13.14
CA TYR A 16 5.81 13.13 12.13
C TYR A 16 5.09 13.89 11.02
N PRO A 17 5.72 14.93 10.45
CA PRO A 17 5.26 15.54 9.20
C PRO A 17 5.61 14.64 8.02
N LEU A 18 4.98 14.87 6.86
CA LEU A 18 5.31 14.16 5.62
C LEU A 18 6.79 14.27 5.28
N SER A 19 7.41 13.15 4.90
CA SER A 19 8.76 13.10 4.35
C SER A 19 8.74 13.61 2.91
N ASN A 20 9.09 14.88 2.73
CA ASN A 20 9.17 15.54 1.42
C ASN A 20 10.62 15.61 0.93
N PHE A 21 10.81 16.06 -0.31
CA PHE A 21 12.13 16.44 -0.82
C PHE A 21 12.79 17.43 0.15
N GLY A 22 13.80 16.96 0.90
CA GLY A 22 14.53 17.77 1.89
C GLY A 22 14.21 17.51 3.36
N THR A 23 13.13 16.80 3.70
CA THR A 23 12.94 16.29 5.07
C THR A 23 13.65 14.93 5.23
N PRO A 24 14.45 14.77 6.31
CA PRO A 24 15.15 13.50 6.54
C PRO A 24 14.14 12.38 6.81
N ALA A 25 14.57 11.15 6.54
CA ALA A 25 13.85 9.98 6.99
C ALA A 25 13.71 9.99 8.53
N ILE A 26 12.61 9.44 9.05
CA ILE A 26 12.40 9.27 10.50
C ILE A 26 13.50 8.38 11.07
N ILE A 27 13.85 7.31 10.35
CA ILE A 27 15.02 6.46 10.63
C ILE A 27 15.72 6.23 9.29
N ASP A 28 17.04 6.31 9.29
CA ASP A 28 17.88 5.97 8.13
C ASP A 28 19.07 5.12 8.58
N TRP A 29 19.02 3.82 8.24
CA TRP A 29 20.12 2.87 8.47
C TRP A 29 20.84 2.49 7.17
N GLY A 30 20.65 3.25 6.11
CA GLY A 30 21.16 2.96 4.79
C GLY A 30 20.31 1.91 4.06
N PHE A 31 20.36 0.65 4.49
CA PHE A 31 19.59 -0.45 3.89
C PHE A 31 18.09 -0.47 4.26
N PHE A 32 17.71 0.28 5.29
CA PHE A 32 16.33 0.43 5.77
C PHE A 32 16.06 1.88 6.11
N LYS A 33 14.95 2.41 5.61
CA LYS A 33 14.46 3.74 5.96
C LYS A 33 13.01 3.67 6.42
N LEU A 34 12.74 4.40 7.51
CA LEU A 34 11.38 4.71 7.92
C LEU A 34 11.05 6.12 7.47
N LEU A 35 10.01 6.24 6.66
CA LEU A 35 9.55 7.48 6.05
C LEU A 35 8.09 7.73 6.42
N PHE A 36 7.57 8.90 6.10
CA PHE A 36 6.14 9.14 6.08
C PHE A 36 5.74 9.69 4.71
N VAL A 37 5.03 8.89 3.94
CA VAL A 37 4.55 9.25 2.61
C VAL A 37 3.05 8.97 2.51
N GLU A 38 2.31 9.87 1.91
CA GLU A 38 0.90 9.69 1.59
C GLU A 38 0.72 9.37 0.10
N ASN A 39 0.23 8.17 -0.17
CA ASN A 39 0.01 7.65 -1.51
C ASN A 39 -1.42 7.95 -1.98
N LYS A 40 -1.55 8.77 -3.01
CA LYS A 40 -2.84 9.14 -3.62
C LYS A 40 -3.35 8.15 -4.66
N GLY A 41 -2.46 7.31 -5.18
CA GLY A 41 -2.69 6.53 -6.38
C GLY A 41 -2.75 5.02 -6.19
N MET A 42 -2.38 4.33 -7.27
CA MET A 42 -2.17 2.89 -7.33
C MET A 42 -0.81 2.52 -6.73
N ALA A 43 -0.39 1.27 -6.93
CA ALA A 43 0.95 0.83 -6.53
C ALA A 43 2.05 1.63 -7.25
N MET A 44 3.19 1.83 -6.55
CA MET A 44 4.41 2.41 -7.12
C MET A 44 4.26 3.86 -7.62
N GLY A 45 3.30 4.62 -7.07
CA GLY A 45 3.08 6.01 -7.47
C GLY A 45 2.30 6.20 -8.79
N ALA A 46 1.95 5.11 -9.49
CA ALA A 46 1.11 5.20 -10.67
C ALA A 46 -0.29 5.71 -10.33
N LYS A 47 -0.87 6.47 -11.24
CA LYS A 47 -2.24 6.95 -11.12
C LYS A 47 -3.07 6.42 -12.28
N LEU A 48 -4.38 6.24 -12.04
CA LEU A 48 -5.28 5.75 -13.08
C LEU A 48 -5.35 6.72 -14.28
N ASN A 49 -5.22 8.02 -14.05
CA ASN A 49 -5.20 9.03 -15.09
C ASN A 49 -3.90 9.04 -15.94
N ASP A 50 -2.84 8.36 -15.52
CA ASP A 50 -1.67 8.12 -16.37
C ASP A 50 -2.04 7.21 -17.56
N PHE A 51 -3.04 6.32 -17.38
CA PHE A 51 -3.58 5.42 -18.40
C PHE A 51 -4.82 5.97 -19.08
N LEU A 52 -5.58 6.82 -18.40
CA LEU A 52 -6.83 7.43 -18.86
C LEU A 52 -6.78 8.96 -18.69
N PRO A 53 -6.08 9.68 -19.59
CA PRO A 53 -5.79 11.10 -19.42
C PRO A 53 -7.03 12.03 -19.39
N PHE A 54 -8.18 11.51 -19.79
CA PHE A 54 -9.44 12.25 -19.81
C PHE A 54 -10.17 12.30 -18.47
N ILE A 55 -9.70 11.60 -17.44
CA ILE A 55 -10.30 11.62 -16.10
C ILE A 55 -9.47 12.50 -15.14
N SER A 56 -10.15 13.19 -14.23
CA SER A 56 -9.49 14.00 -13.21
C SER A 56 -8.84 13.10 -12.13
N ASP A 57 -7.83 13.63 -11.42
CA ASP A 57 -7.20 12.96 -10.27
C ASP A 57 -8.23 12.50 -9.23
N ASN A 58 -9.23 13.33 -8.94
CA ASN A 58 -10.29 13.01 -7.99
C ASN A 58 -11.17 11.85 -8.48
N THR A 59 -11.56 11.87 -9.75
CA THR A 59 -12.35 10.78 -10.37
C THR A 59 -11.55 9.50 -10.37
N ALA A 60 -10.27 9.54 -10.75
CA ALA A 60 -9.37 8.40 -10.73
C ALA A 60 -9.26 7.79 -9.32
N LYS A 61 -9.09 8.64 -8.30
CA LYS A 61 -9.04 8.23 -6.89
C LYS A 61 -10.33 7.56 -6.42
N LEU A 62 -11.47 8.13 -6.75
CA LEU A 62 -12.78 7.57 -6.38
C LEU A 62 -13.02 6.22 -7.03
N ILE A 63 -12.77 6.09 -8.34
CA ILE A 63 -12.88 4.84 -9.08
C ILE A 63 -11.99 3.76 -8.43
N LEU A 64 -10.75 4.08 -8.12
CA LEU A 64 -9.81 3.16 -7.48
C LEU A 64 -10.30 2.71 -6.10
N THR A 65 -10.82 3.64 -5.29
CA THR A 65 -11.35 3.33 -3.95
C THR A 65 -12.57 2.41 -4.03
N ILE A 66 -13.50 2.69 -4.96
CA ILE A 66 -14.68 1.84 -5.20
C ILE A 66 -14.25 0.45 -5.69
N PHE A 67 -13.33 0.38 -6.65
CA PHE A 67 -12.81 -0.90 -7.15
C PHE A 67 -12.19 -1.75 -6.03
N ARG A 68 -11.39 -1.13 -5.14
CA ARG A 68 -10.82 -1.81 -3.98
C ARG A 68 -11.89 -2.32 -3.02
N LEU A 69 -12.96 -1.57 -2.77
CA LEU A 69 -14.09 -2.01 -1.95
C LEU A 69 -14.77 -3.26 -2.54
N ILE A 70 -15.04 -3.25 -3.85
CA ILE A 70 -15.62 -4.40 -4.55
C ILE A 70 -14.68 -5.62 -4.46
N ALA A 71 -13.38 -5.41 -4.67
CA ALA A 71 -12.38 -6.47 -4.56
C ALA A 71 -12.34 -7.07 -3.14
N ILE A 72 -12.43 -6.25 -2.09
CA ILE A 72 -12.46 -6.71 -0.69
C ILE A 72 -13.70 -7.57 -0.43
N VAL A 73 -14.87 -7.18 -0.92
CA VAL A 73 -16.10 -7.99 -0.80
C VAL A 73 -15.91 -9.35 -1.48
N GLY A 74 -15.35 -9.37 -2.68
CA GLY A 74 -15.04 -10.61 -3.40
C GLY A 74 -14.02 -11.49 -2.67
N LEU A 75 -12.94 -10.89 -2.12
CA LEU A 75 -11.95 -11.59 -1.30
C LEU A 75 -12.55 -12.15 -0.02
N GLY A 76 -13.39 -11.39 0.67
CA GLY A 76 -14.10 -11.82 1.87
C GLY A 76 -15.03 -13.00 1.60
N TYR A 77 -15.78 -12.94 0.49
CA TYR A 77 -16.61 -14.07 0.04
C TYR A 77 -15.78 -15.30 -0.29
N TRP A 78 -14.65 -15.14 -0.99
CA TRP A 78 -13.76 -16.25 -1.31
C TRP A 78 -13.17 -16.88 -0.05
N LEU A 79 -12.67 -16.06 0.89
CA LEU A 79 -12.15 -16.53 2.18
C LEU A 79 -13.22 -17.30 2.97
N TRP A 80 -14.43 -16.72 3.09
CA TRP A 80 -15.57 -17.38 3.75
C TRP A 80 -15.88 -18.75 3.14
N ASN A 81 -15.98 -18.80 1.82
CA ASN A 81 -16.28 -20.04 1.10
C ASN A 81 -15.14 -21.07 1.23
N SER A 82 -13.88 -20.62 1.24
CA SER A 82 -12.71 -21.45 1.45
C SER A 82 -12.71 -22.10 2.84
N ILE A 83 -13.01 -21.33 3.88
CA ILE A 83 -13.14 -21.84 5.26
C ILE A 83 -14.30 -22.83 5.36
N LYS A 84 -15.48 -22.48 4.82
CA LYS A 84 -16.66 -23.32 4.85
C LYS A 84 -16.45 -24.67 4.13
N LYS A 85 -15.70 -24.68 3.04
CA LYS A 85 -15.34 -25.88 2.29
C LYS A 85 -14.16 -26.65 2.87
N GLN A 86 -13.59 -26.20 4.00
CA GLN A 86 -12.42 -26.81 4.63
C GLN A 86 -11.26 -27.04 3.63
N THR A 87 -10.98 -26.06 2.79
CA THR A 87 -9.89 -26.10 1.84
C THR A 87 -8.52 -26.16 2.54
N HIS A 88 -7.45 -26.30 1.77
CA HIS A 88 -6.11 -26.41 2.32
C HIS A 88 -5.75 -25.21 3.24
N PRO A 89 -5.21 -25.42 4.45
CA PRO A 89 -4.93 -24.34 5.42
C PRO A 89 -4.08 -23.19 4.86
N LEU A 90 -3.11 -23.48 3.98
CA LEU A 90 -2.29 -22.45 3.33
C LEU A 90 -3.12 -21.49 2.46
N LEU A 91 -4.21 -21.97 1.83
CA LEU A 91 -5.13 -21.10 1.09
C LEU A 91 -5.81 -20.12 2.05
N ASN A 92 -6.32 -20.62 3.17
CA ASN A 92 -6.99 -19.80 4.17
C ASN A 92 -6.02 -18.76 4.79
N TRP A 93 -4.79 -19.14 5.11
CA TRP A 93 -3.76 -18.20 5.57
C TRP A 93 -3.43 -17.13 4.54
N ALA A 94 -3.22 -17.54 3.28
CA ALA A 94 -2.92 -16.60 2.20
C ALA A 94 -4.06 -15.60 1.98
N LEU A 95 -5.30 -16.08 1.88
CA LEU A 95 -6.48 -15.22 1.72
C LEU A 95 -6.70 -14.31 2.92
N THR A 96 -6.44 -14.78 4.14
CA THR A 96 -6.55 -13.96 5.36
C THR A 96 -5.54 -12.82 5.35
N LEU A 97 -4.29 -13.07 4.94
CA LEU A 97 -3.26 -12.05 4.84
C LEU A 97 -3.62 -11.01 3.77
N ILE A 98 -4.04 -11.46 2.58
CA ILE A 98 -4.45 -10.56 1.50
C ILE A 98 -5.67 -9.73 1.93
N PHE A 99 -6.66 -10.35 2.55
CA PHE A 99 -7.87 -9.68 3.00
C PHE A 99 -7.59 -8.66 4.10
N ALA A 100 -6.80 -9.02 5.11
CA ALA A 100 -6.42 -8.11 6.19
C ALA A 100 -5.61 -6.90 5.68
N GLY A 101 -4.66 -7.12 4.76
CA GLY A 101 -3.91 -6.04 4.15
C GLY A 101 -4.79 -5.14 3.26
N ALA A 102 -5.68 -5.73 2.46
CA ALA A 102 -6.62 -4.96 1.65
C ALA A 102 -7.54 -4.09 2.51
N ILE A 103 -8.04 -4.61 3.65
CA ILE A 103 -8.81 -3.83 4.64
C ILE A 103 -7.95 -2.70 5.21
N GLY A 104 -6.70 -2.95 5.57
CA GLY A 104 -5.79 -1.92 6.09
C GLY A 104 -5.71 -0.71 5.15
N ASN A 105 -5.41 -0.94 3.88
CA ASN A 105 -5.28 0.13 2.89
C ASN A 105 -6.61 0.80 2.51
N ILE A 106 -7.74 0.07 2.59
CA ILE A 106 -9.04 0.69 2.30
C ILE A 106 -9.54 1.57 3.45
N ILE A 107 -9.20 1.25 4.69
CA ILE A 107 -9.47 2.12 5.85
C ILE A 107 -8.87 3.49 5.63
N ASP A 108 -7.59 3.55 5.24
CA ASP A 108 -6.92 4.80 4.92
C ASP A 108 -7.64 5.56 3.80
N SER A 109 -7.90 4.86 2.68
CA SER A 109 -8.51 5.45 1.49
C SER A 109 -9.92 6.00 1.74
N VAL A 110 -10.69 5.35 2.60
CA VAL A 110 -12.06 5.76 2.91
C VAL A 110 -12.10 6.83 3.99
N PHE A 111 -11.37 6.65 5.08
CA PHE A 111 -11.61 7.40 6.31
C PHE A 111 -10.54 8.44 6.65
N TYR A 112 -9.26 8.25 6.25
CA TYR A 112 -8.19 9.13 6.71
C TYR A 112 -8.35 10.57 6.28
N GLY A 113 -8.98 10.81 5.12
CA GLY A 113 -9.31 12.17 4.68
C GLY A 113 -10.14 12.96 5.67
N VAL A 114 -11.07 12.28 6.36
CA VAL A 114 -12.00 12.90 7.32
C VAL A 114 -11.43 12.88 8.73
N ILE A 115 -10.72 11.80 9.11
CA ILE A 115 -10.22 11.60 10.47
C ILE A 115 -9.05 12.52 10.81
N PHE A 116 -8.20 12.86 9.82
CA PHE A 116 -6.97 13.61 10.04
C PHE A 116 -6.97 14.97 9.35
N SER A 117 -6.22 15.91 9.94
CA SER A 117 -5.81 17.12 9.23
C SER A 117 -4.68 16.80 8.22
N ASP A 118 -4.32 17.81 7.41
CA ASP A 118 -3.18 17.73 6.50
C ASP A 118 -1.85 17.58 7.25
N SER A 119 -0.95 16.77 6.69
CA SER A 119 0.38 16.47 7.26
C SER A 119 1.52 17.21 6.53
N TYR A 120 1.21 18.12 5.61
CA TYR A 120 2.21 18.83 4.83
C TYR A 120 2.92 19.90 5.68
N GLY A 121 4.21 19.67 5.98
CA GLY A 121 5.02 20.58 6.80
C GLY A 121 4.65 20.65 8.28
N LYS A 122 3.70 19.84 8.74
CA LYS A 122 3.24 19.78 10.14
C LYS A 122 2.79 18.37 10.50
N VAL A 123 2.69 18.10 11.78
CA VAL A 123 2.10 16.86 12.30
C VAL A 123 0.57 16.96 12.20
N ALA A 124 -0.07 15.88 11.78
CA ALA A 124 -1.53 15.86 11.65
C ALA A 124 -2.21 15.85 13.03
N GLU A 125 -3.40 16.42 13.08
CA GLU A 125 -4.32 16.35 14.21
C GLU A 125 -5.38 15.29 13.93
N ILE A 126 -5.81 14.57 14.96
CA ILE A 126 -6.92 13.65 14.89
C ILE A 126 -8.24 14.36 15.18
N PHE A 127 -9.28 14.06 14.40
CA PHE A 127 -10.60 14.68 14.49
C PHE A 127 -10.58 16.22 14.44
N PRO A 128 -9.93 16.82 13.44
CA PRO A 128 -9.95 18.27 13.26
C PRO A 128 -11.36 18.72 12.89
N GLU A 129 -11.65 20.03 13.02
CA GLU A 129 -12.91 20.62 12.54
C GLU A 129 -13.16 20.33 11.05
N LYS A 130 -12.07 20.27 10.26
CA LYS A 130 -12.12 19.94 8.84
C LYS A 130 -10.95 19.00 8.49
N GLY A 131 -11.30 17.80 8.02
CA GLY A 131 -10.32 16.85 7.49
C GLY A 131 -9.64 17.34 6.21
N TYR A 132 -8.52 16.71 5.84
CA TYR A 132 -7.77 17.10 4.64
C TYR A 132 -8.47 16.70 3.31
N ALA A 133 -9.38 15.74 3.35
CA ALA A 133 -10.15 15.31 2.18
C ALA A 133 -11.53 14.76 2.59
N PRO A 134 -12.52 14.74 1.69
CA PRO A 134 -13.80 14.09 1.96
C PRO A 134 -13.67 12.56 2.04
N LEU A 135 -14.74 11.89 2.47
CA LEU A 135 -14.85 10.44 2.53
C LEU A 135 -14.50 9.82 1.15
N PHE A 136 -13.79 8.69 1.12
CA PHE A 136 -13.27 7.99 -0.06
C PHE A 136 -12.07 8.64 -0.77
N TYR A 137 -11.59 9.78 -0.29
CA TYR A 137 -10.45 10.48 -0.87
C TYR A 137 -9.21 10.49 0.03
N GLY A 138 -9.22 9.68 1.09
CA GLY A 138 -8.07 9.49 1.97
C GLY A 138 -6.85 8.93 1.23
N HIS A 139 -5.66 9.23 1.72
CA HIS A 139 -4.40 8.72 1.17
C HIS A 139 -3.91 7.54 1.99
N VAL A 140 -3.35 6.53 1.33
CA VAL A 140 -2.71 5.41 2.01
C VAL A 140 -1.39 5.88 2.60
N VAL A 141 -1.14 5.53 3.87
CA VAL A 141 0.11 5.85 4.55
C VAL A 141 1.14 4.77 4.27
N ASP A 142 2.22 5.14 3.59
CA ASP A 142 3.36 4.29 3.29
C ASP A 142 4.58 4.75 4.11
N MET A 143 5.43 3.82 4.56
CA MET A 143 6.47 4.15 5.52
C MET A 143 7.76 3.35 5.42
N LEU A 144 7.73 2.14 4.91
CA LEU A 144 8.88 1.23 4.86
C LEU A 144 9.57 1.30 3.51
N GLN A 145 10.87 1.54 3.50
CA GLN A 145 11.70 1.50 2.31
C GLN A 145 12.96 0.69 2.56
N PHE A 146 13.35 -0.15 1.61
CA PHE A 146 14.57 -0.94 1.65
C PHE A 146 15.42 -0.66 0.41
N PRO A 147 16.21 0.42 0.39
CA PRO A 147 17.11 0.75 -0.71
C PRO A 147 18.31 -0.22 -0.70
N LEU A 148 18.14 -1.41 -1.30
CA LEU A 148 19.10 -2.52 -1.13
C LEU A 148 20.38 -2.32 -1.92
N VAL A 149 20.28 -1.92 -3.20
CA VAL A 149 21.43 -1.77 -4.08
C VAL A 149 21.24 -0.58 -4.99
N GLU A 150 22.20 0.32 -5.01
CA GLU A 150 22.28 1.41 -5.98
C GLU A 150 23.34 1.07 -7.03
N TRP A 151 22.99 1.12 -8.31
CA TRP A 151 23.95 1.02 -9.40
C TRP A 151 23.69 2.06 -10.47
N LYS A 152 24.71 2.28 -11.29
CA LYS A 152 24.62 3.13 -12.45
C LYS A 152 24.58 2.26 -13.70
N TRP A 153 23.59 2.47 -14.55
CA TRP A 153 23.52 1.76 -15.82
C TRP A 153 24.73 2.09 -16.68
N PRO A 154 25.35 1.09 -17.33
CA PRO A 154 26.43 1.34 -18.27
C PRO A 154 26.00 2.33 -19.36
N SER A 155 26.89 3.29 -19.71
CA SER A 155 26.54 4.37 -20.64
C SER A 155 26.22 3.92 -22.08
N TRP A 156 26.57 2.67 -22.42
CA TRP A 156 26.27 2.08 -23.72
C TRP A 156 24.81 1.56 -23.87
N ILE A 157 24.03 1.51 -22.81
CA ILE A 157 22.63 1.03 -22.87
C ILE A 157 21.76 2.19 -23.40
N PRO A 158 21.00 1.99 -24.50
CA PRO A 158 20.09 3.01 -25.00
C PRO A 158 19.03 3.40 -23.94
N TRP A 159 18.65 4.68 -23.94
CA TRP A 159 17.61 5.35 -23.12
C TRP A 159 17.88 5.45 -21.60
N ILE A 160 18.60 4.48 -20.99
CA ILE A 160 18.86 4.44 -19.54
C ILE A 160 20.33 4.50 -19.18
N GLY A 161 21.23 4.53 -20.19
CA GLY A 161 22.68 4.55 -19.97
C GLY A 161 23.13 5.77 -19.17
N GLY A 162 23.87 5.51 -18.09
CA GLY A 162 24.34 6.56 -17.18
C GLY A 162 23.39 6.97 -16.08
N GLU A 163 22.13 6.51 -16.10
CA GLU A 163 21.17 6.76 -15.03
C GLU A 163 21.48 5.91 -13.80
N LYS A 164 21.24 6.51 -12.63
CA LYS A 164 21.28 5.79 -11.37
C LYS A 164 19.99 5.01 -11.18
N TYR A 165 20.12 3.76 -10.79
CA TYR A 165 19.00 2.89 -10.46
C TYR A 165 19.11 2.41 -9.01
N LEU A 166 18.06 2.60 -8.25
CA LEU A 166 17.95 2.10 -6.88
C LEU A 166 17.04 0.88 -6.88
N PHE A 167 17.61 -0.29 -6.61
CA PHE A 167 16.84 -1.51 -6.50
C PHE A 167 16.00 -1.50 -5.22
N PHE A 168 14.72 -1.82 -5.36
CA PHE A 168 13.75 -1.80 -4.29
C PHE A 168 13.50 -0.39 -3.70
N GLN A 169 13.37 0.59 -4.59
CA GLN A 169 13.15 2.00 -4.22
C GLN A 169 11.75 2.32 -3.69
N TYR A 170 10.82 1.40 -3.81
CA TYR A 170 9.42 1.63 -3.46
C TYR A 170 9.23 1.71 -1.96
N ILE A 171 8.29 2.59 -1.55
CA ILE A 171 7.88 2.76 -0.17
C ILE A 171 6.55 2.03 -0.04
N PHE A 172 6.39 1.25 1.03
CA PHE A 172 5.23 0.42 1.29
C PHE A 172 4.91 0.37 2.78
N ASN A 173 3.84 -0.31 3.16
CA ASN A 173 3.36 -0.41 4.53
C ASN A 173 3.18 -1.87 4.99
N VAL A 174 2.71 -2.06 6.22
CA VAL A 174 2.49 -3.38 6.80
C VAL A 174 1.38 -4.15 6.06
N ALA A 175 0.34 -3.45 5.59
CA ALA A 175 -0.73 -4.04 4.79
C ALA A 175 -0.22 -4.60 3.46
N ASP A 176 0.67 -3.86 2.76
CA ASP A 176 1.29 -4.30 1.51
C ASP A 176 2.18 -5.53 1.72
N THR A 177 2.89 -5.57 2.86
CA THR A 177 3.67 -6.75 3.26
C THR A 177 2.78 -7.98 3.43
N ALA A 178 1.62 -7.81 4.07
CA ALA A 178 0.66 -8.90 4.25
C ALA A 178 0.10 -9.39 2.90
N ILE A 179 -0.31 -8.45 2.02
CA ILE A 179 -0.80 -8.79 0.68
C ILE A 179 0.28 -9.55 -0.10
N SER A 180 1.50 -9.01 -0.15
CA SER A 180 2.62 -9.61 -0.89
C SER A 180 2.98 -11.00 -0.36
N THR A 181 2.98 -11.19 0.96
CA THR A 181 3.20 -12.49 1.60
C THR A 181 2.10 -13.48 1.24
N GLY A 182 0.84 -13.07 1.32
CA GLY A 182 -0.29 -13.92 0.94
C GLY A 182 -0.25 -14.33 -0.53
N VAL A 183 0.03 -13.40 -1.43
CA VAL A 183 0.21 -13.70 -2.87
C VAL A 183 1.41 -14.62 -3.08
N GLY A 184 2.53 -14.37 -2.39
CA GLY A 184 3.71 -15.24 -2.43
C GLY A 184 3.39 -16.69 -2.03
N ILE A 185 2.59 -16.89 -0.98
CA ILE A 185 2.11 -18.23 -0.57
C ILE A 185 1.31 -18.89 -1.71
N LEU A 186 0.38 -18.17 -2.34
CA LEU A 186 -0.43 -18.71 -3.43
C LEU A 186 0.43 -19.12 -4.63
N ILE A 187 1.47 -18.36 -4.96
CA ILE A 187 2.36 -18.64 -6.09
C ILE A 187 3.27 -19.84 -5.78
N VAL A 188 4.00 -19.79 -4.65
CA VAL A 188 5.00 -20.80 -4.28
C VAL A 188 4.36 -22.15 -4.01
N PHE A 189 3.21 -22.17 -3.35
CA PHE A 189 2.51 -23.38 -2.96
C PHE A 189 1.28 -23.69 -3.84
N ASN A 190 1.22 -23.16 -5.06
CA ASN A 190 0.03 -23.26 -5.93
C ASN A 190 -0.49 -24.68 -6.10
N LYS A 191 0.40 -25.68 -6.27
CA LYS A 191 0.04 -27.11 -6.42
C LYS A 191 -0.60 -27.70 -5.16
N LYS A 192 -0.26 -27.18 -3.96
CA LYS A 192 -0.88 -27.60 -2.69
C LYS A 192 -2.19 -26.86 -2.44
N VAL A 193 -2.22 -25.58 -2.80
CA VAL A 193 -3.35 -24.69 -2.58
C VAL A 193 -4.48 -24.98 -3.58
N PHE A 194 -4.13 -25.31 -4.82
CA PHE A 194 -5.03 -25.65 -5.91
C PHE A 194 -4.69 -27.01 -6.51
N PRO A 195 -4.98 -28.13 -5.79
CA PRO A 195 -4.74 -29.46 -6.34
C PRO A 195 -5.58 -29.65 -7.60
N LYS A 196 -4.95 -30.17 -8.66
CA LYS A 196 -5.71 -30.58 -9.85
C LYS A 196 -6.68 -31.67 -9.42
N SER A 197 -7.97 -31.49 -9.67
CA SER A 197 -8.93 -32.60 -9.63
C SER A 197 -8.50 -33.63 -10.68
N ILE A 198 -8.15 -34.82 -10.22
CA ILE A 198 -7.93 -36.00 -11.08
C ILE A 198 -9.28 -36.41 -11.61
#